data_8969411ef49867b710552532592b249f
#
_entry.id   8969411ef49867b710552532592b249f
#
_cell.length_a   1.000
_cell.length_b   1.000
_cell.length_c   1.000
_cell.angle_alpha   90.00
_cell.angle_beta   90.00
_cell.angle_gamma   90.00
#
_symmetry.space_group_name_H-M   'P 1'
#
loop_
_entity.id
_entity.type
_entity.pdbx_description
1 polymer ?
#
loop_
_entity_poly.entity_id
_entity_poly.type
_entity_poly.pdbx_seq_one_letter_code
_entity_poly.pdbx_strand_id
1 'polypeptide(L)'
;PRAMGMLDEPSISRQWVARRLQRALSIERWCGSLREGFARKPDRLGQILRTHSCNAESRALSLESMIRATGSEPYGSWGLGFKSAARLGGSILAHLSLRLKYETAELVAKHTLSEYVSLVAFLEDAPGIDRALPDAIEPMQVQTLYELEELNKIKLEI
;
A
#
# COMPACT_ATOMS: atom_id res chain seq x y z
N PRO A 1 15.79 29.28 37.12
CA PRO A 1 15.03 29.21 35.87
C PRO A 1 15.54 28.01 35.10
N ARG A 2 14.72 26.95 35.05
CA ARG A 2 15.02 25.76 34.25
C ARG A 2 14.73 26.12 32.79
N ALA A 3 15.76 26.06 31.96
CA ALA A 3 15.60 26.11 30.52
C ALA A 3 14.64 24.98 30.12
N MET A 4 13.44 25.32 29.66
CA MET A 4 12.58 24.42 28.95
C MET A 4 13.34 24.00 27.68
N GLY A 5 13.80 22.75 27.66
CA GLY A 5 14.50 22.19 26.51
C GLY A 5 13.62 22.33 25.29
N MET A 6 14.11 22.99 24.25
CA MET A 6 13.55 22.97 22.92
C MET A 6 13.46 21.50 22.52
N LEU A 7 12.23 21.00 22.41
CA LEU A 7 11.98 19.72 21.78
C LEU A 7 12.49 19.84 20.33
N ASP A 8 13.42 18.98 19.96
CA ASP A 8 13.98 18.93 18.61
C ASP A 8 12.86 18.82 17.58
N GLU A 9 12.48 19.92 16.94
CA GLU A 9 11.49 19.94 15.86
C GLU A 9 11.75 18.88 14.77
N PRO A 10 13.02 18.52 14.42
CA PRO A 10 13.30 17.45 13.48
C PRO A 10 12.82 16.06 13.90
N SER A 11 12.70 15.80 15.21
CA SER A 11 12.27 14.49 15.70
C SER A 11 10.77 14.26 15.54
N ILE A 12 9.96 15.29 15.64
CA ILE A 12 8.49 15.23 15.50
C ILE A 12 8.13 14.97 14.05
N SER A 13 8.75 15.67 13.10
CA SER A 13 8.46 15.47 11.67
C SER A 13 8.83 14.06 11.21
N ARG A 14 9.96 13.50 11.66
CA ARG A 14 10.37 12.12 11.36
C ARG A 14 9.38 11.08 11.86
N GLN A 15 8.85 11.26 13.07
CA GLN A 15 7.84 10.36 13.63
C GLN A 15 6.53 10.38 12.83
N TRP A 16 6.09 11.56 12.38
CA TRP A 16 4.90 11.68 11.56
C TRP A 16 5.08 11.02 10.20
N VAL A 17 6.25 11.22 9.57
CA VAL A 17 6.61 10.54 8.32
C VAL A 17 6.60 9.03 8.51
N ALA A 18 7.26 8.52 9.54
CA ALA A 18 7.28 7.10 9.83
C ALA A 18 5.87 6.53 10.00
N ARG A 19 4.97 7.23 10.71
CA ARG A 19 3.56 6.82 10.88
C ARG A 19 2.80 6.76 9.55
N ARG A 20 3.01 7.73 8.66
CA ARG A 20 2.37 7.76 7.34
C ARG A 20 2.87 6.61 6.45
N LEU A 21 4.18 6.36 6.45
CA LEU A 21 4.77 5.22 5.76
C LEU A 21 4.29 3.86 6.31
N GLN A 22 4.15 3.74 7.65
CA GLN A 22 3.60 2.56 8.30
C GLN A 22 2.16 2.27 7.86
N ARG A 23 1.35 3.32 7.73
CA ARG A 23 -0.02 3.19 7.23
C ARG A 23 -0.05 2.68 5.80
N ALA A 24 0.76 3.26 4.91
CA ALA A 24 0.87 2.81 3.53
C ALA A 24 1.36 1.35 3.45
N LEU A 25 2.36 0.97 4.24
CA LEU A 25 2.85 -0.40 4.36
C LEU A 25 1.74 -1.37 4.79
N SER A 26 0.93 -0.97 5.76
CA SER A 26 -0.19 -1.77 6.25
C SER A 26 -1.22 -2.03 5.15
N ILE A 27 -1.54 -1.00 4.39
CA ILE A 27 -2.49 -1.08 3.26
C ILE A 27 -1.94 -1.98 2.15
N GLU A 28 -0.66 -1.84 1.77
CA GLU A 28 -0.05 -2.69 0.76
C GLU A 28 -0.09 -4.17 1.16
N ARG A 29 0.26 -4.48 2.39
CA ARG A 29 0.25 -5.86 2.88
C ARG A 29 -1.14 -6.45 2.94
N TRP A 30 -2.13 -5.66 3.38
CA TRP A 30 -3.53 -6.09 3.39
C TRP A 30 -4.04 -6.31 1.97
N CYS A 31 -3.92 -5.32 1.11
CA CYS A 31 -4.41 -5.37 -0.26
C CYS A 31 -3.70 -6.45 -1.08
N GLY A 32 -2.39 -6.60 -0.90
CA GLY A 32 -1.60 -7.65 -1.56
C GLY A 32 -2.06 -9.05 -1.16
N SER A 33 -2.25 -9.30 0.14
CA SER A 33 -2.73 -10.60 0.64
C SER A 33 -4.17 -10.90 0.19
N LEU A 34 -5.02 -9.89 0.10
CA LEU A 34 -6.38 -10.03 -0.40
C LEU A 34 -6.38 -10.38 -1.89
N ARG A 35 -5.58 -9.71 -2.71
CA ARG A 35 -5.38 -10.00 -4.14
C ARG A 35 -4.84 -11.41 -4.36
N GLU A 36 -3.91 -11.87 -3.53
CA GLU A 36 -3.38 -13.23 -3.58
C GLU A 36 -4.48 -14.27 -3.33
N GLY A 37 -5.39 -14.01 -2.39
CA GLY A 37 -6.56 -14.84 -2.16
C GLY A 37 -7.50 -14.88 -3.37
N PHE A 38 -7.78 -13.75 -4.00
CA PHE A 38 -8.58 -13.66 -5.22
C PHE A 38 -7.97 -14.40 -6.40
N ALA A 39 -6.64 -14.41 -6.50
CA ALA A 39 -5.88 -14.93 -7.62
C ALA A 39 -5.85 -16.47 -7.71
N ARG A 40 -6.57 -17.18 -6.84
CA ARG A 40 -6.57 -18.66 -6.80
C ARG A 40 -7.17 -19.30 -8.06
N LYS A 41 -8.04 -18.60 -8.78
CA LYS A 41 -8.58 -19.12 -10.05
C LYS A 41 -7.64 -18.77 -11.21
N PRO A 42 -7.40 -19.69 -12.15
CA PRO A 42 -6.52 -19.45 -13.30
C PRO A 42 -7.24 -18.71 -14.43
N ASP A 43 -8.14 -17.78 -14.10
CA ASP A 43 -8.78 -16.90 -15.05
C ASP A 43 -7.92 -15.63 -15.29
N ARG A 44 -8.31 -14.84 -16.29
CA ARG A 44 -7.59 -13.61 -16.69
C ARG A 44 -7.47 -12.64 -15.51
N LEU A 45 -8.56 -12.44 -14.76
CA LEU A 45 -8.55 -11.59 -13.58
C LEU A 45 -7.59 -12.12 -12.51
N GLY A 46 -7.59 -13.44 -12.25
CA GLY A 46 -6.68 -14.06 -11.31
C GLY A 46 -5.21 -13.92 -11.70
N GLN A 47 -4.88 -13.95 -13.00
CA GLN A 47 -3.51 -13.72 -13.48
C GLN A 47 -3.06 -12.29 -13.22
N ILE A 48 -3.91 -11.31 -13.51
CA ILE A 48 -3.64 -9.89 -13.26
C ILE A 48 -3.48 -9.63 -11.77
N LEU A 49 -4.36 -10.16 -10.94
CA LEU A 49 -4.30 -9.97 -9.50
C LEU A 49 -3.06 -10.63 -8.87
N ARG A 50 -2.53 -11.70 -9.45
CA ARG A 50 -1.21 -12.24 -9.05
C ARG A 50 -0.08 -11.25 -9.31
N THR A 51 -0.07 -10.65 -10.48
CA THR A 51 0.92 -9.60 -10.81
C THR A 51 0.80 -8.42 -9.85
N HIS A 52 -0.42 -7.94 -9.61
CA HIS A 52 -0.67 -6.85 -8.66
C HIS A 52 -0.26 -7.22 -7.23
N SER A 53 -0.43 -8.47 -6.81
CA SER A 53 0.03 -8.95 -5.49
C SER A 53 1.56 -8.96 -5.39
N CYS A 54 2.27 -9.39 -6.42
CA CYS A 54 3.74 -9.32 -6.47
C CYS A 54 4.24 -7.87 -6.44
N ASN A 55 3.59 -6.97 -7.17
CA ASN A 55 3.89 -5.54 -7.14
C ASN A 55 3.67 -4.95 -5.73
N ALA A 56 2.58 -5.31 -5.06
CA ALA A 56 2.29 -4.87 -3.70
C ALA A 56 3.37 -5.33 -2.70
N GLU A 57 3.87 -6.56 -2.84
CA GLU A 57 4.99 -7.04 -2.00
C GLU A 57 6.27 -6.25 -2.26
N SER A 58 6.60 -5.96 -3.52
CA SER A 58 7.76 -5.14 -3.88
C SER A 58 7.66 -3.72 -3.30
N ARG A 59 6.47 -3.09 -3.40
CA ARG A 59 6.23 -1.77 -2.80
C ARG A 59 6.31 -1.83 -1.27
N ALA A 60 5.80 -2.88 -0.64
CA ALA A 60 5.89 -3.08 0.80
C ALA A 60 7.34 -3.15 1.28
N LEU A 61 8.21 -3.88 0.59
CA LEU A 61 9.64 -3.96 0.90
C LEU A 61 10.33 -2.61 0.78
N SER A 62 9.98 -1.83 -0.23
CA SER A 62 10.51 -0.46 -0.40
C SER A 62 10.05 0.47 0.74
N LEU A 63 8.78 0.40 1.13
CA LEU A 63 8.24 1.16 2.27
C LEU A 63 8.93 0.78 3.59
N GLU A 64 9.22 -0.50 3.82
CA GLU A 64 9.99 -0.94 4.98
C GLU A 64 11.38 -0.32 5.02
N SER A 65 12.07 -0.29 3.87
CA SER A 65 13.38 0.35 3.77
C SER A 65 13.31 1.83 4.11
N MET A 66 12.29 2.53 3.59
CA MET A 66 12.09 3.95 3.88
C MET A 66 11.77 4.20 5.36
N ILE A 67 10.97 3.35 6.00
CA ILE A 67 10.66 3.44 7.44
C ILE A 67 11.96 3.28 8.25
N ARG A 68 12.80 2.31 7.93
CA ARG A 68 14.10 2.13 8.61
C ARG A 68 15.01 3.34 8.41
N ALA A 69 14.98 3.96 7.24
CA ALA A 69 15.74 5.19 6.97
C ALA A 69 15.28 6.38 7.83
N THR A 70 14.04 6.40 8.34
CA THR A 70 13.60 7.40 9.34
C THR A 70 14.11 7.14 10.74
N GLY A 71 14.81 6.03 10.99
CA GLY A 71 15.22 5.57 12.32
C GLY A 71 14.12 4.81 13.08
N SER A 72 13.04 4.44 12.40
CA SER A 72 11.93 3.66 12.95
C SER A 72 11.97 2.22 12.46
N GLU A 73 11.49 1.28 13.27
CA GLU A 73 11.28 -0.09 12.81
C GLU A 73 9.90 -0.20 12.14
N PRO A 74 9.82 -0.89 10.98
CA PRO A 74 8.53 -1.28 10.43
C PRO A 74 7.76 -2.07 11.49
N TYR A 75 6.47 -1.79 11.69
CA TYR A 75 5.68 -2.60 12.61
C TYR A 75 5.84 -4.07 12.19
N GLY A 76 6.62 -4.77 13.01
CA GLY A 76 6.93 -6.16 12.80
C GLY A 76 5.64 -6.93 12.75
N SER A 77 5.47 -7.64 11.69
CA SER A 77 4.44 -8.63 11.53
C SER A 77 3.05 -8.13 11.95
N TRP A 78 2.36 -7.58 11.04
CA TRP A 78 1.00 -8.05 10.93
C TRP A 78 1.11 -9.58 10.97
N GLY A 79 0.86 -10.16 12.14
CA GLY A 79 1.24 -11.53 12.44
C GLY A 79 0.72 -12.47 11.36
N LEU A 80 1.33 -13.63 11.23
CA LEU A 80 0.92 -14.70 10.32
C LEU A 80 -0.60 -14.87 10.25
N GLY A 81 -1.32 -14.63 11.38
CA GLY A 81 -2.77 -14.65 11.46
C GLY A 81 -3.49 -13.60 10.62
N PHE A 82 -2.97 -12.37 10.53
CA PHE A 82 -3.61 -11.32 9.75
C PHE A 82 -3.42 -11.52 8.23
N LYS A 83 -2.23 -11.93 7.82
CA LYS A 83 -1.93 -12.29 6.43
C LYS A 83 -2.80 -13.49 5.99
N SER A 84 -2.97 -14.45 6.86
CA SER A 84 -3.84 -15.61 6.64
C SER A 84 -5.32 -15.21 6.57
N ALA A 85 -5.79 -14.31 7.44
CA ALA A 85 -7.16 -13.80 7.42
C ALA A 85 -7.47 -13.03 6.13
N ALA A 86 -6.55 -12.18 5.66
CA ALA A 86 -6.71 -11.46 4.41
C ALA A 86 -6.75 -12.39 3.19
N ARG A 87 -5.89 -13.42 3.17
CA ARG A 87 -5.91 -14.47 2.12
C ARG A 87 -7.21 -15.28 2.13
N LEU A 88 -7.70 -15.65 3.31
CA LEU A 88 -8.98 -16.39 3.45
C LEU A 88 -10.13 -15.51 2.98
N GLY A 89 -10.18 -14.24 3.38
CA GLY A 89 -11.17 -13.28 2.88
C GLY A 89 -11.15 -13.18 1.36
N GLY A 90 -9.98 -13.04 0.74
CA GLY A 90 -9.82 -13.05 -0.70
C GLY A 90 -10.27 -14.36 -1.34
N SER A 91 -10.00 -15.50 -0.72
CA SER A 91 -10.42 -16.80 -1.23
C SER A 91 -11.94 -16.99 -1.19
N ILE A 92 -12.60 -16.52 -0.15
CA ILE A 92 -14.08 -16.52 -0.05
C ILE A 92 -14.65 -15.61 -1.16
N LEU A 93 -14.11 -14.42 -1.31
CA LEU A 93 -14.51 -13.49 -2.36
C LEU A 93 -14.27 -14.06 -3.77
N ALA A 94 -13.26 -14.93 -3.95
CA ALA A 94 -13.00 -15.62 -5.22
C ALA A 94 -14.14 -16.52 -5.70
N HIS A 95 -15.08 -16.89 -4.84
CA HIS A 95 -16.28 -17.65 -5.19
C HIS A 95 -17.48 -16.78 -5.55
N LEU A 96 -17.37 -15.46 -5.43
CA LEU A 96 -18.41 -14.52 -5.86
C LEU A 96 -18.56 -14.49 -7.38
N SER A 97 -19.62 -13.87 -7.85
CA SER A 97 -19.80 -13.61 -9.29
C SER A 97 -18.63 -12.80 -9.86
N LEU A 98 -18.32 -12.98 -11.13
CA LEU A 98 -17.21 -12.29 -11.80
C LEU A 98 -17.31 -10.78 -11.64
N ARG A 99 -18.51 -10.23 -11.73
CA ARG A 99 -18.78 -8.79 -11.55
C ARG A 99 -18.39 -8.31 -10.16
N LEU A 100 -18.82 -9.01 -9.09
CA LEU A 100 -18.48 -8.63 -7.71
C LEU A 100 -16.99 -8.74 -7.42
N LYS A 101 -16.33 -9.77 -7.97
CA LYS A 101 -14.86 -9.87 -7.87
C LYS A 101 -14.18 -8.67 -8.45
N TYR A 102 -14.65 -8.28 -9.62
CA TYR A 102 -14.10 -7.16 -10.35
C TYR A 102 -14.29 -5.85 -9.55
N GLU A 103 -15.52 -5.57 -9.12
CA GLU A 103 -15.86 -4.38 -8.34
C GLU A 103 -15.02 -4.31 -7.04
N THR A 104 -14.78 -5.45 -6.39
CA THR A 104 -13.94 -5.51 -5.19
C THR A 104 -12.46 -5.25 -5.53
N ALA A 105 -11.94 -5.84 -6.60
CA ALA A 105 -10.57 -5.62 -7.05
C ALA A 105 -10.33 -4.15 -7.41
N GLU A 106 -11.27 -3.53 -8.10
CA GLU A 106 -11.26 -2.10 -8.43
C GLU A 106 -11.26 -1.23 -7.17
N LEU A 107 -12.11 -1.55 -6.19
CA LEU A 107 -12.17 -0.83 -4.92
C LEU A 107 -10.84 -0.90 -4.16
N VAL A 108 -10.22 -2.08 -4.12
CA VAL A 108 -8.90 -2.29 -3.51
C VAL A 108 -7.82 -1.46 -4.21
N ALA A 109 -7.83 -1.44 -5.55
CA ALA A 109 -6.89 -0.63 -6.33
C ALA A 109 -7.08 0.87 -6.10
N LYS A 110 -8.32 1.35 -6.09
CA LYS A 110 -8.65 2.76 -5.79
C LYS A 110 -8.22 3.16 -4.38
N HIS A 111 -8.42 2.29 -3.39
CA HIS A 111 -8.00 2.56 -2.02
C HIS A 111 -6.48 2.67 -1.90
N THR A 112 -5.74 1.75 -2.53
CA THR A 112 -4.27 1.79 -2.55
C THR A 112 -3.76 3.07 -3.23
N LEU A 113 -4.32 3.42 -4.40
CA LEU A 113 -3.95 4.64 -5.11
C LEU A 113 -4.22 5.89 -4.27
N SER A 114 -5.39 5.99 -3.65
CA SER A 114 -5.76 7.11 -2.77
C SER A 114 -4.77 7.29 -1.61
N GLU A 115 -4.28 6.18 -1.04
CA GLU A 115 -3.27 6.25 0.02
C GLU A 115 -1.94 6.82 -0.49
N TYR A 116 -1.48 6.42 -1.67
CA TYR A 116 -0.25 6.97 -2.24
C TYR A 116 -0.38 8.45 -2.62
N VAL A 117 -1.51 8.85 -3.21
CA VAL A 117 -1.80 10.27 -3.50
C VAL A 117 -1.74 11.11 -2.22
N SER A 118 -2.39 10.63 -1.16
CA SER A 118 -2.38 11.29 0.15
C SER A 118 -1.00 11.31 0.79
N LEU A 119 -0.20 10.25 0.61
CA LEU A 119 1.16 10.16 1.15
C LEU A 119 2.10 11.13 0.44
N VAL A 120 2.06 11.18 -0.89
CA VAL A 120 2.89 12.13 -1.67
C VAL A 120 2.56 13.56 -1.28
N ALA A 121 1.28 13.95 -1.27
CA ALA A 121 0.86 15.28 -0.87
C ALA A 121 1.33 15.65 0.55
N PHE A 122 1.22 14.70 1.50
CA PHE A 122 1.72 14.90 2.85
C PHE A 122 3.24 15.14 2.89
N LEU A 123 4.01 14.37 2.10
CA LEU A 123 5.47 14.48 2.09
C LEU A 123 5.96 15.76 1.40
N GLU A 124 5.25 16.23 0.38
CA GLU A 124 5.56 17.48 -0.31
C GLU A 124 5.34 18.71 0.58
N ASP A 125 4.28 18.67 1.42
CA ASP A 125 3.91 19.77 2.31
C ASP A 125 4.69 19.75 3.63
N ALA A 126 5.34 18.65 3.99
CA ALA A 126 5.98 18.49 5.28
C ALA A 126 7.34 19.24 5.33
N PRO A 127 7.51 20.19 6.28
CA PRO A 127 8.74 20.96 6.39
C PRO A 127 9.93 20.09 6.80
N GLY A 128 11.08 20.30 6.16
CA GLY A 128 12.33 19.61 6.52
C GLY A 128 12.46 18.18 6.04
N ILE A 129 11.56 17.72 5.17
CA ILE A 129 11.66 16.41 4.53
C ILE A 129 12.52 16.51 3.27
N ASP A 130 13.43 15.54 3.13
CA ASP A 130 14.22 15.39 1.92
C ASP A 130 13.31 15.07 0.74
N ARG A 131 13.45 15.81 -0.35
CA ARG A 131 12.71 15.59 -1.60
C ARG A 131 12.93 14.19 -2.20
N ALA A 132 14.02 13.53 -1.85
CA ALA A 132 14.26 12.15 -2.27
C ALA A 132 13.16 11.18 -1.80
N LEU A 133 12.44 11.50 -0.73
CA LEU A 133 11.39 10.62 -0.21
C LEU A 133 10.10 10.67 -1.04
N PRO A 134 9.48 11.84 -1.33
CA PRO A 134 8.36 11.89 -2.25
C PRO A 134 8.73 11.36 -3.65
N ASP A 135 9.92 11.67 -4.17
CA ASP A 135 10.40 11.18 -5.46
C ASP A 135 10.50 9.63 -5.50
N ALA A 136 10.79 9.00 -4.36
CA ALA A 136 10.82 7.54 -4.26
C ALA A 136 9.41 6.91 -4.15
N ILE A 137 8.42 7.65 -3.68
CA ILE A 137 7.03 7.19 -3.56
C ILE A 137 6.24 7.38 -4.87
N GLU A 138 6.54 8.42 -5.63
CA GLU A 138 5.83 8.74 -6.87
C GLU A 138 5.77 7.57 -7.87
N PRO A 139 6.84 6.80 -8.13
CA PRO A 139 6.76 5.61 -8.99
C PRO A 139 5.78 4.54 -8.47
N MET A 140 5.59 4.43 -7.16
CA MET A 140 4.63 3.51 -6.56
C MET A 140 3.19 3.96 -6.83
N GLN A 141 2.93 5.28 -6.73
CA GLN A 141 1.66 5.88 -7.10
C GLN A 141 1.34 5.63 -8.59
N VAL A 142 2.30 5.85 -9.48
CA VAL A 142 2.15 5.60 -10.92
C VAL A 142 1.85 4.12 -11.17
N GLN A 143 2.56 3.21 -10.53
CA GLN A 143 2.32 1.78 -10.69
C GLN A 143 0.90 1.39 -10.24
N THR A 144 0.41 1.93 -9.12
CA THR A 144 -0.96 1.66 -8.66
C THR A 144 -2.03 2.23 -9.60
N LEU A 145 -1.74 3.36 -10.24
CA LEU A 145 -2.61 3.90 -11.27
C LEU A 145 -2.70 2.96 -12.49
N TYR A 146 -1.58 2.44 -12.97
CA TYR A 146 -1.58 1.44 -14.07
C TYR A 146 -2.34 0.16 -13.70
N GLU A 147 -2.21 -0.31 -12.45
CA GLU A 147 -2.96 -1.46 -11.96
C GLU A 147 -4.49 -1.22 -12.04
N LEU A 148 -4.93 -0.01 -11.67
CA LEU A 148 -6.34 0.38 -11.76
C LEU A 148 -6.81 0.49 -13.22
N GLU A 149 -6.00 1.07 -14.11
CA GLU A 149 -6.30 1.18 -15.53
C GLU A 149 -6.39 -0.20 -16.20
N GLU A 150 -5.51 -1.13 -15.84
CA GLU A 150 -5.54 -2.51 -16.33
C GLU A 150 -6.84 -3.22 -15.95
N LEU A 151 -7.29 -3.04 -14.70
CA LEU A 151 -8.58 -3.54 -14.25
C LEU A 151 -9.73 -2.91 -15.06
N ASN A 152 -9.71 -1.61 -15.28
CA ASN A 152 -10.76 -0.92 -16.04
C ASN A 152 -10.86 -1.38 -17.50
N LYS A 153 -9.75 -1.73 -18.13
CA LYS A 153 -9.75 -2.29 -19.49
C LYS A 153 -10.49 -3.63 -19.56
N ILE A 154 -10.33 -4.49 -18.59
CA ILE A 154 -11.02 -5.79 -18.55
C ILE A 154 -12.52 -5.61 -18.34
N LYS A 155 -12.93 -4.61 -17.54
CA LYS A 155 -14.34 -4.32 -17.27
C LYS A 155 -15.13 -4.01 -18.55
N LEU A 156 -14.47 -3.40 -19.51
CA LEU A 156 -15.09 -3.06 -20.80
C LEU A 156 -15.26 -4.28 -21.72
N GLU A 157 -14.60 -5.41 -21.39
CA GLU A 157 -14.64 -6.64 -22.16
C GLU A 157 -15.63 -7.69 -21.60
N ILE A 158 -16.27 -7.40 -20.44
CA ILE A 158 -17.23 -8.25 -19.75
C ILE A 158 -18.64 -7.69 -19.95
#